data_c017110767393b6167fdba51d3707bd1
#
_entry.id   c017110767393b6167fdba51d3707bd1
#
_cell.length_a   1.000
_cell.length_b   1.000
_cell.length_c   1.000
_cell.angle_alpha   90.00
_cell.angle_beta   90.00
_cell.angle_gamma   90.00
#
_symmetry.space_group_name_H-M   'P 1'
#
loop_
_entity.id
_entity.type
_entity.pdbx_description
1 polymer ?
#
loop_
_entity_poly.entity_id
_entity_poly.type
_entity_poly.pdbx_seq_one_letter_code
_entity_poly.pdbx_strand_id
1 'polypeptide(L)'
;MVSKIIVFLLIIAALVVITMLNKSNKKVKKANNRKTKGEANKIKNEKNTKVKDVAIVEEKTSSKKKEVEIDPMLKTILDTVAPISVSFDQNSFRFGDKIVRAYAITQYTPHPKFGWLADIMGIPNTIVSTLYTPTSNADLMQALAKTLNVMRGTAESTRNYIEQQRVEQGIENAEETIKRLDRTGESVGRFSCIVLAFGTSKEEFQKSCSRVESKISALNLRVKILSNLQKEGFMSAFPTYTPQADVLRCSEKIITQSAMEFGMPIASSAFSDDTGCHFAEDTNGNMIILDMWKRIGDRTNSNFTVMGMPGKGKSFSVKSILLGEWMRGTRIYIIDPEREYVQMVEEEMEGEVLKVGANSKGSMINPLQIRTVSSSSKDEKNPDEEDTANLASHLKTVETFFDLYLEDITASQKALLKDMTIKAYAKYGITFESDISHLTNNDYPVMKDIYDLIEFEITKLDMKKKRGENVSTVEYNDYVQLRGLMKDIAVGGDSFIWNGETTIHSDSKVVALDTSGFAEGNEKLKKIQYFNVLTWVWEQASQNREERCII
;
A
#
# COMPACT_ATOMS: atom_id res chain seq x y z
N MET A 1 -12.13 16.12 -4.05
CA MET A 1 -12.30 17.19 -5.07
C MET A 1 -11.03 17.42 -5.88
N VAL A 2 -9.87 17.49 -5.26
CA VAL A 2 -8.56 17.72 -5.91
C VAL A 2 -8.21 16.62 -6.95
N SER A 3 -8.46 15.36 -6.64
CA SER A 3 -8.20 14.23 -7.54
C SER A 3 -9.02 14.29 -8.86
N LYS A 4 -10.28 14.72 -8.79
CA LYS A 4 -11.12 14.89 -10.00
C LYS A 4 -10.66 16.06 -10.87
N ILE A 5 -10.10 17.09 -10.25
CA ILE A 5 -9.54 18.25 -10.96
C ILE A 5 -8.24 17.85 -11.66
N ILE A 6 -7.39 17.04 -11.03
CA ILE A 6 -6.14 16.55 -11.63
C ILE A 6 -6.44 15.66 -12.84
N VAL A 7 -7.40 14.74 -12.74
CA VAL A 7 -7.81 13.88 -13.87
C VAL A 7 -8.40 14.71 -15.01
N PHE A 8 -9.20 15.74 -14.71
CA PHE A 8 -9.77 16.63 -15.71
C PHE A 8 -8.69 17.48 -16.41
N LEU A 9 -7.71 17.97 -15.67
CA LEU A 9 -6.56 18.68 -16.23
C LEU A 9 -5.67 17.79 -17.11
N LEU A 10 -5.47 16.52 -16.72
CA LEU A 10 -4.74 15.54 -17.54
C LEU A 10 -5.46 15.25 -18.85
N ILE A 11 -6.79 15.18 -18.85
CA ILE A 11 -7.62 15.02 -20.06
C ILE A 11 -7.50 16.25 -20.97
N ILE A 12 -7.51 17.46 -20.42
CA ILE A 12 -7.35 18.70 -21.20
C ILE A 12 -5.94 18.77 -21.80
N ALA A 13 -4.89 18.44 -21.06
CA ALA A 13 -3.53 18.43 -21.57
C ALA A 13 -3.37 17.41 -22.73
N ALA A 14 -3.95 16.23 -22.61
CA ALA A 14 -3.97 15.24 -23.67
C ALA A 14 -4.73 15.72 -24.92
N LEU A 15 -5.86 16.40 -24.77
CA LEU A 15 -6.63 17.00 -25.88
C LEU A 15 -5.86 18.11 -26.60
N VAL A 16 -5.10 18.94 -25.90
CA VAL A 16 -4.26 19.96 -26.49
C VAL A 16 -3.12 19.36 -27.31
N VAL A 17 -2.46 18.31 -26.81
CA VAL A 17 -1.42 17.59 -27.54
C VAL A 17 -1.98 16.96 -28.83
N ILE A 18 -3.15 16.36 -28.77
CA ILE A 18 -3.83 15.75 -29.94
C ILE A 18 -4.21 16.79 -30.98
N THR A 19 -4.74 17.95 -30.56
CA THR A 19 -5.09 19.03 -31.49
C THR A 19 -3.86 19.64 -32.17
N MET A 20 -2.74 19.74 -31.46
CA MET A 20 -1.46 20.19 -32.04
C MET A 20 -0.89 19.17 -33.05
N LEU A 21 -0.94 17.87 -32.73
CA LEU A 21 -0.51 16.81 -33.65
C LEU A 21 -1.41 16.74 -34.90
N ASN A 22 -2.72 16.93 -34.78
CA ASN A 22 -3.63 16.96 -35.93
C ASN A 22 -3.42 18.21 -36.83
N LYS A 23 -3.07 19.36 -36.22
CA LYS A 23 -2.73 20.58 -36.98
C LYS A 23 -1.41 20.42 -37.74
N SER A 24 -0.44 19.69 -37.17
CA SER A 24 0.82 19.36 -37.82
C SER A 24 0.59 18.40 -39.02
N ASN A 25 -0.22 17.36 -38.83
CA ASN A 25 -0.54 16.39 -39.91
C ASN A 25 -1.33 17.02 -41.06
N LYS A 26 -2.23 17.99 -40.80
CA LYS A 26 -2.90 18.73 -41.88
C LYS A 26 -1.92 19.60 -42.67
N LYS A 27 -0.89 20.18 -42.04
CA LYS A 27 0.15 20.94 -42.73
C LYS A 27 1.06 20.05 -43.60
N VAL A 28 1.42 18.86 -43.09
CA VAL A 28 2.26 17.88 -43.84
C VAL A 28 1.49 17.30 -45.02
N LYS A 29 0.19 16.94 -44.86
CA LYS A 29 -0.65 16.50 -46.02
C LYS A 29 -0.84 17.59 -47.05
N LYS A 30 -0.95 18.88 -46.64
CA LYS A 30 -1.05 20.00 -47.58
C LYS A 30 0.29 20.29 -48.31
N ALA A 31 1.41 20.04 -47.66
CA ALA A 31 2.75 20.15 -48.27
C ALA A 31 3.06 19.03 -49.26
N ASN A 32 2.71 17.78 -48.92
CA ASN A 32 2.86 16.64 -49.82
C ASN A 32 1.95 16.72 -51.05
N ASN A 33 0.67 17.17 -50.90
CA ASN A 33 -0.22 17.39 -52.05
C ASN A 33 0.21 18.56 -52.95
N ARG A 34 1.01 19.50 -52.45
CA ARG A 34 1.63 20.55 -53.30
C ARG A 34 2.88 20.05 -54.03
N LYS A 35 3.68 19.12 -53.43
CA LYS A 35 4.83 18.49 -54.09
C LYS A 35 4.38 17.55 -55.23
N THR A 36 3.38 16.71 -55.01
CA THR A 36 2.87 15.80 -56.07
C THR A 36 2.20 16.53 -57.24
N LYS A 37 1.57 17.70 -57.03
CA LYS A 37 1.07 18.54 -58.14
C LYS A 37 2.18 19.29 -58.87
N GLY A 38 3.31 19.61 -58.21
CA GLY A 38 4.48 20.22 -58.82
C GLY A 38 5.27 19.26 -59.70
N GLU A 39 5.39 18.00 -59.27
CA GLU A 39 6.11 16.97 -60.02
C GLU A 39 5.35 16.47 -61.26
N ALA A 40 4.00 16.38 -61.19
CA ALA A 40 3.19 16.01 -62.36
C ALA A 40 3.23 17.05 -63.51
N ASN A 41 3.53 18.30 -63.20
CA ASN A 41 3.71 19.32 -64.25
C ASN A 41 5.17 19.44 -64.79
N LYS A 42 6.18 18.89 -64.09
CA LYS A 42 7.58 18.88 -64.55
C LYS A 42 7.91 17.69 -65.46
N ILE A 43 7.20 16.57 -65.35
CA ILE A 43 7.43 15.37 -66.18
C ILE A 43 6.94 15.53 -67.62
N LYS A 44 6.20 16.60 -67.94
CA LYS A 44 5.74 16.86 -69.31
C LYS A 44 6.72 17.67 -70.17
N ASN A 45 7.83 18.19 -69.62
CA ASN A 45 8.71 19.12 -70.37
C ASN A 45 10.20 18.78 -70.44
N GLU A 46 10.69 17.61 -69.97
CA GLU A 46 12.09 17.27 -70.09
C GLU A 46 12.34 15.83 -70.55
N LYS A 47 12.08 15.57 -71.79
CA LYS A 47 12.87 14.62 -72.56
C LYS A 47 13.88 15.49 -73.33
N ASN A 48 15.07 15.64 -72.81
CA ASN A 48 16.38 15.73 -73.49
C ASN A 48 17.38 16.39 -72.52
N THR A 49 18.47 15.72 -72.38
CA THR A 49 19.89 16.14 -72.26
C THR A 49 20.60 15.60 -70.99
N LYS A 50 21.42 14.59 -71.30
CA LYS A 50 22.76 14.23 -70.80
C LYS A 50 23.26 14.70 -69.44
N VAL A 51 23.58 13.66 -68.65
CA VAL A 51 24.83 13.40 -67.89
C VAL A 51 25.81 14.57 -67.71
N LYS A 52 26.05 14.94 -66.46
CA LYS A 52 27.42 15.12 -65.89
C LYS A 52 27.32 15.32 -64.36
N ASP A 53 28.27 14.72 -63.69
CA ASP A 53 28.77 14.74 -62.35
C ASP A 53 28.60 16.02 -61.51
N VAL A 54 28.53 15.80 -60.20
CA VAL A 54 29.31 16.44 -59.14
C VAL A 54 28.58 17.10 -57.96
N ALA A 55 29.08 16.72 -56.85
CA ALA A 55 29.28 17.46 -55.62
C ALA A 55 28.07 17.68 -54.65
N ILE A 56 28.30 17.10 -53.54
CA ILE A 56 27.64 17.35 -52.25
C ILE A 56 27.84 18.81 -51.85
N VAL A 57 26.75 19.54 -51.67
CA VAL A 57 26.74 20.82 -50.95
C VAL A 57 25.73 20.69 -49.81
N GLU A 58 26.26 20.65 -48.61
CA GLU A 58 25.47 20.82 -47.39
C GLU A 58 24.90 22.25 -47.35
N GLU A 59 23.62 22.41 -47.59
CA GLU A 59 22.91 23.65 -47.30
C GLU A 59 22.27 23.57 -45.92
N LYS A 60 22.90 24.26 -44.96
CA LYS A 60 22.33 24.58 -43.68
C LYS A 60 21.16 25.55 -43.87
N THR A 61 19.93 25.04 -43.90
CA THR A 61 18.75 25.86 -43.77
C THR A 61 18.35 25.96 -42.28
N SER A 62 18.79 27.02 -41.63
CA SER A 62 18.27 27.45 -40.33
C SER A 62 16.86 28.01 -40.50
N SER A 63 15.84 27.17 -40.36
CA SER A 63 14.47 27.65 -40.15
C SER A 63 14.32 28.07 -38.71
N LYS A 64 14.29 29.37 -38.44
CA LYS A 64 13.83 29.92 -37.16
C LYS A 64 12.41 29.37 -36.87
N LYS A 65 12.31 28.40 -35.95
CA LYS A 65 11.05 28.03 -35.34
C LYS A 65 10.58 29.27 -34.53
N LYS A 66 9.43 29.84 -34.89
CA LYS A 66 8.72 30.74 -33.97
C LYS A 66 8.39 29.93 -32.71
N GLU A 67 9.06 30.20 -31.62
CA GLU A 67 8.66 29.73 -30.30
C GLU A 67 7.27 30.27 -30.01
N VAL A 68 6.35 29.37 -29.83
CA VAL A 68 5.02 29.72 -29.29
C VAL A 68 5.25 29.97 -27.82
N GLU A 69 5.06 31.19 -27.37
CA GLU A 69 5.07 31.54 -25.96
C GLU A 69 3.99 30.71 -25.26
N ILE A 70 4.41 29.72 -24.47
CA ILE A 70 3.53 28.89 -23.68
C ILE A 70 3.44 29.51 -22.29
N ASP A 71 2.23 29.65 -21.77
CA ASP A 71 1.96 30.11 -20.40
C ASP A 71 2.91 29.37 -19.43
N PRO A 72 3.62 30.08 -18.53
CA PRO A 72 4.57 29.49 -17.59
C PRO A 72 3.97 28.35 -16.75
N MET A 73 2.69 28.48 -16.36
CA MET A 73 1.98 27.44 -15.61
C MET A 73 1.73 26.19 -16.46
N LEU A 74 1.38 26.39 -17.74
CA LEU A 74 1.19 25.29 -18.69
C LEU A 74 2.52 24.60 -19.02
N LYS A 75 3.63 25.36 -19.05
CA LYS A 75 4.98 24.84 -19.24
C LYS A 75 5.40 23.95 -18.09
N THR A 76 5.17 24.35 -16.84
CA THR A 76 5.46 23.55 -15.64
C THR A 76 4.68 22.23 -15.64
N ILE A 77 3.39 22.25 -16.01
CA ILE A 77 2.56 21.04 -16.12
C ILE A 77 3.08 20.13 -17.25
N LEU A 78 3.41 20.70 -18.41
CA LEU A 78 3.94 19.96 -19.54
C LEU A 78 5.30 19.33 -19.22
N ASP A 79 6.19 20.04 -18.55
CA ASP A 79 7.51 19.55 -18.15
C ASP A 79 7.41 18.41 -17.11
N THR A 80 6.33 18.39 -16.32
CA THR A 80 6.09 17.32 -15.33
C THR A 80 5.44 16.08 -15.95
N VAL A 81 4.55 16.24 -16.93
CA VAL A 81 3.71 15.16 -17.48
C VAL A 81 4.22 14.65 -18.84
N ALA A 82 4.87 15.51 -19.62
CA ALA A 82 5.35 15.14 -20.95
C ALA A 82 6.67 14.37 -20.86
N PRO A 83 6.84 13.28 -21.61
CA PRO A 83 8.11 12.60 -21.69
C PRO A 83 9.16 13.50 -22.38
N ILE A 84 10.41 13.37 -21.95
CA ILE A 84 11.55 14.16 -22.47
C ILE A 84 11.67 14.02 -23.98
N SER A 85 11.39 12.84 -24.52
CA SER A 85 11.40 12.58 -25.95
C SER A 85 10.50 11.41 -26.34
N VAL A 86 9.94 11.47 -27.55
CA VAL A 86 9.23 10.35 -28.17
C VAL A 86 9.77 10.20 -29.59
N SER A 87 10.31 9.02 -29.94
CA SER A 87 10.77 8.69 -31.29
C SER A 87 10.19 7.35 -31.73
N PHE A 88 9.68 7.27 -32.94
CA PHE A 88 9.06 6.07 -33.50
C PHE A 88 9.95 5.46 -34.59
N ASP A 89 10.26 4.17 -34.42
CA ASP A 89 10.95 3.32 -35.37
C ASP A 89 9.98 2.34 -36.02
N GLN A 90 10.46 1.49 -36.91
CA GLN A 90 9.62 0.53 -37.62
C GLN A 90 8.88 -0.44 -36.72
N ASN A 91 9.55 -1.01 -35.70
CA ASN A 91 9.05 -2.09 -34.87
C ASN A 91 9.04 -1.77 -33.36
N SER A 92 9.38 -0.55 -33.00
CA SER A 92 9.41 -0.07 -31.60
C SER A 92 9.37 1.44 -31.58
N PHE A 93 9.23 2.01 -30.39
CA PHE A 93 9.38 3.44 -30.17
C PHE A 93 10.03 3.68 -28.81
N ARG A 94 10.62 4.85 -28.65
CA ARG A 94 11.14 5.32 -27.36
C ARG A 94 10.16 6.31 -26.76
N PHE A 95 9.90 6.14 -25.47
CA PHE A 95 9.05 7.02 -24.69
C PHE A 95 9.79 7.37 -23.40
N GLY A 96 10.45 8.53 -23.38
CA GLY A 96 11.39 8.90 -22.34
C GLY A 96 12.57 7.92 -22.28
N ASP A 97 12.76 7.30 -21.14
CA ASP A 97 13.79 6.30 -20.87
C ASP A 97 13.42 4.87 -21.30
N LYS A 98 12.15 4.63 -21.66
CA LYS A 98 11.64 3.30 -22.00
C LYS A 98 11.64 3.03 -23.50
N ILE A 99 11.99 1.79 -23.86
CA ILE A 99 11.78 1.23 -25.19
C ILE A 99 10.47 0.48 -25.18
N VAL A 100 9.60 0.76 -26.13
CA VAL A 100 8.23 0.23 -26.18
C VAL A 100 7.95 -0.39 -27.54
N ARG A 101 7.16 -1.46 -27.58
CA ARG A 101 6.65 -2.07 -28.81
C ARG A 101 5.15 -2.25 -28.72
N ALA A 102 4.46 -1.80 -29.76
CA ALA A 102 3.03 -1.99 -29.89
C ALA A 102 2.74 -3.28 -30.68
N TYR A 103 1.89 -4.10 -30.08
CA TYR A 103 1.34 -5.31 -30.64
C TYR A 103 -0.18 -5.20 -30.78
N ALA A 104 -0.72 -5.92 -31.74
CA ALA A 104 -2.17 -6.13 -31.86
C ALA A 104 -2.50 -7.62 -31.85
N ILE A 105 -3.55 -8.00 -31.13
CA ILE A 105 -4.09 -9.35 -31.20
C ILE A 105 -4.94 -9.43 -32.47
N THR A 106 -4.57 -10.34 -33.38
CA THR A 106 -5.18 -10.43 -34.70
C THR A 106 -6.10 -11.62 -34.87
N GLN A 107 -6.00 -12.62 -33.98
CA GLN A 107 -6.85 -13.79 -33.98
C GLN A 107 -7.14 -14.22 -32.56
N TYR A 108 -8.41 -14.46 -32.27
CA TYR A 108 -8.93 -14.95 -31.00
C TYR A 108 -9.35 -16.41 -31.14
N THR A 109 -9.30 -17.17 -30.03
CA THR A 109 -9.80 -18.54 -30.02
C THR A 109 -11.34 -18.57 -30.06
N PRO A 110 -11.95 -19.51 -30.75
CA PRO A 110 -13.42 -19.68 -30.75
C PRO A 110 -13.96 -20.05 -29.36
N HIS A 111 -13.15 -20.75 -28.57
CA HIS A 111 -13.53 -21.24 -27.24
C HIS A 111 -12.57 -20.62 -26.18
N PRO A 112 -12.78 -19.36 -25.77
CA PRO A 112 -11.95 -18.72 -24.79
C PRO A 112 -12.17 -19.36 -23.41
N LYS A 113 -11.10 -19.43 -22.62
CA LYS A 113 -11.19 -19.79 -21.21
C LYS A 113 -11.78 -18.62 -20.41
N PHE A 114 -12.43 -18.93 -19.30
CA PHE A 114 -12.85 -17.89 -18.37
C PHE A 114 -11.64 -17.06 -17.92
N GLY A 115 -11.77 -15.74 -17.91
CA GLY A 115 -10.71 -14.81 -17.51
C GLY A 115 -9.56 -14.68 -18.53
N TRP A 116 -9.73 -15.04 -19.79
CA TRP A 116 -8.65 -14.98 -20.80
C TRP A 116 -8.01 -13.58 -20.98
N LEU A 117 -8.76 -12.52 -20.74
CA LEU A 117 -8.22 -11.15 -20.73
C LEU A 117 -7.36 -10.88 -19.49
N ALA A 118 -7.69 -11.45 -18.34
CA ALA A 118 -6.89 -11.33 -17.13
C ALA A 118 -5.48 -11.92 -17.32
N ASP A 119 -5.39 -13.05 -18.01
CA ASP A 119 -4.11 -13.68 -18.36
C ASP A 119 -3.23 -12.79 -19.25
N ILE A 120 -3.85 -12.00 -20.14
CA ILE A 120 -3.14 -11.04 -20.98
C ILE A 120 -2.75 -9.80 -20.19
N MET A 121 -3.66 -9.26 -19.39
CA MET A 121 -3.44 -8.06 -18.56
C MET A 121 -2.43 -8.30 -17.43
N GLY A 122 -2.30 -9.53 -16.95
CA GLY A 122 -1.31 -9.93 -15.95
C GLY A 122 0.12 -10.14 -16.50
N ILE A 123 0.42 -9.82 -17.75
CA ILE A 123 1.79 -9.94 -18.29
C ILE A 123 2.65 -8.78 -17.75
N PRO A 124 3.75 -9.06 -17.03
CA PRO A 124 4.60 -8.01 -16.48
C PRO A 124 5.22 -7.11 -17.55
N ASN A 125 5.40 -5.82 -17.25
CA ASN A 125 5.95 -4.80 -18.12
C ASN A 125 5.15 -4.61 -19.42
N THR A 126 3.81 -4.65 -19.30
CA THR A 126 2.90 -4.38 -20.41
C THR A 126 1.81 -3.41 -20.01
N ILE A 127 1.30 -2.70 -21.01
CA ILE A 127 0.05 -1.95 -20.92
C ILE A 127 -0.89 -2.59 -21.94
N VAL A 128 -2.05 -3.04 -21.48
CA VAL A 128 -3.05 -3.66 -22.34
C VAL A 128 -4.25 -2.72 -22.47
N SER A 129 -4.57 -2.38 -23.71
CA SER A 129 -5.72 -1.55 -24.04
C SER A 129 -6.73 -2.37 -24.83
N THR A 130 -7.97 -2.40 -24.34
CA THR A 130 -9.07 -3.06 -25.02
C THR A 130 -10.10 -2.04 -25.42
N LEU A 131 -10.58 -2.18 -26.65
CA LEU A 131 -11.62 -1.35 -27.23
C LEU A 131 -12.80 -2.24 -27.60
N TYR A 132 -13.97 -1.94 -27.07
CA TYR A 132 -15.21 -2.60 -27.43
C TYR A 132 -16.21 -1.56 -27.93
N THR A 133 -16.73 -1.78 -29.13
CA THR A 133 -17.75 -0.92 -29.74
C THR A 133 -18.97 -1.76 -30.07
N PRO A 134 -20.13 -1.53 -29.42
CA PRO A 134 -21.37 -2.21 -29.75
C PRO A 134 -21.72 -2.05 -31.23
N THR A 135 -22.22 -3.11 -31.84
CA THR A 135 -22.60 -3.12 -33.26
C THR A 135 -24.04 -3.67 -33.38
N SER A 136 -24.78 -3.21 -34.36
CA SER A 136 -26.10 -3.73 -34.67
C SER A 136 -26.02 -5.20 -35.11
N ASN A 137 -26.88 -6.05 -34.54
CA ASN A 137 -26.94 -7.45 -34.93
C ASN A 137 -27.29 -7.61 -36.43
N ALA A 138 -28.10 -6.71 -36.98
CA ALA A 138 -28.46 -6.74 -38.41
C ALA A 138 -27.25 -6.52 -39.32
N ASP A 139 -26.38 -5.55 -39.00
CA ASP A 139 -25.14 -5.27 -39.75
C ASP A 139 -24.17 -6.46 -39.67
N LEU A 140 -24.09 -7.09 -38.51
CA LEU A 140 -23.27 -8.29 -38.33
C LEU A 140 -23.83 -9.47 -39.13
N MET A 141 -25.09 -9.75 -39.05
CA MET A 141 -25.74 -10.86 -39.80
C MET A 141 -25.47 -10.70 -41.30
N GLN A 142 -25.58 -9.49 -41.82
CA GLN A 142 -25.29 -9.20 -43.23
C GLN A 142 -23.77 -9.41 -43.55
N ALA A 143 -22.87 -9.01 -42.64
CA ALA A 143 -21.43 -9.22 -42.83
C ALA A 143 -21.07 -10.71 -42.77
N LEU A 144 -21.63 -11.45 -41.82
CA LEU A 144 -21.40 -12.89 -41.67
C LEU A 144 -21.96 -13.66 -42.89
N ALA A 145 -23.17 -13.32 -43.38
CA ALA A 145 -23.73 -13.94 -44.58
C ALA A 145 -22.83 -13.74 -45.81
N LYS A 146 -22.27 -12.53 -46.00
CA LYS A 146 -21.27 -12.27 -47.06
C LYS A 146 -20.02 -13.11 -46.89
N THR A 147 -19.50 -13.19 -45.66
CA THR A 147 -18.29 -13.97 -45.35
C THR A 147 -18.50 -15.46 -45.57
N LEU A 148 -19.67 -16.00 -45.17
CA LEU A 148 -20.05 -17.40 -45.40
C LEU A 148 -20.10 -17.75 -46.88
N ASN A 149 -20.66 -16.87 -47.71
CA ASN A 149 -20.69 -17.10 -49.17
C ASN A 149 -19.29 -17.15 -49.79
N VAL A 150 -18.38 -16.27 -49.31
CA VAL A 150 -16.96 -16.29 -49.73
C VAL A 150 -16.26 -17.56 -49.26
N MET A 151 -16.47 -17.97 -48.01
CA MET A 151 -15.86 -19.17 -47.42
C MET A 151 -16.34 -20.44 -48.15
N ARG A 152 -17.62 -20.56 -48.47
CA ARG A 152 -18.17 -21.69 -49.26
C ARG A 152 -17.52 -21.77 -50.63
N GLY A 153 -17.40 -20.64 -51.35
CA GLY A 153 -16.69 -20.62 -52.64
C GLY A 153 -15.20 -20.97 -52.53
N THR A 154 -14.56 -20.61 -51.40
CA THR A 154 -13.17 -20.98 -51.14
C THR A 154 -13.05 -22.48 -50.83
N ALA A 155 -13.95 -23.07 -50.05
CA ALA A 155 -13.97 -24.49 -49.74
C ALA A 155 -14.09 -25.35 -51.02
N GLU A 156 -14.97 -24.95 -51.96
CA GLU A 156 -15.13 -25.63 -53.24
C GLU A 156 -13.93 -25.53 -54.16
N SER A 157 -13.16 -24.44 -54.09
CA SER A 157 -12.00 -24.18 -54.95
C SER A 157 -10.66 -24.69 -54.40
N THR A 158 -10.56 -24.99 -53.11
CA THR A 158 -9.34 -25.38 -52.43
C THR A 158 -9.04 -26.86 -52.60
N ARG A 159 -7.86 -27.18 -53.19
CA ARG A 159 -7.38 -28.58 -53.39
C ARG A 159 -6.60 -29.14 -52.19
N ASN A 160 -6.25 -28.30 -51.24
CA ASN A 160 -5.47 -28.70 -50.04
C ASN A 160 -6.41 -29.12 -48.92
N TYR A 161 -6.38 -30.42 -48.59
CA TYR A 161 -7.23 -31.03 -47.56
C TYR A 161 -7.19 -30.30 -46.20
N ILE A 162 -6.00 -29.90 -45.75
CA ILE A 162 -5.86 -29.21 -44.45
C ILE A 162 -6.51 -27.82 -44.49
N GLU A 163 -6.39 -27.14 -45.61
CA GLU A 163 -6.97 -25.81 -45.82
C GLU A 163 -8.48 -25.88 -45.98
N GLN A 164 -8.96 -26.88 -46.69
CA GLN A 164 -10.39 -27.19 -46.81
C GLN A 164 -11.04 -27.46 -45.47
N GLN A 165 -10.44 -28.31 -44.62
CA GLN A 165 -10.92 -28.59 -43.27
C GLN A 165 -10.97 -27.33 -42.37
N ARG A 166 -9.99 -26.43 -42.51
CA ARG A 166 -10.01 -25.16 -41.78
C ARG A 166 -11.14 -24.22 -42.23
N VAL A 167 -11.41 -24.19 -43.51
CA VAL A 167 -12.47 -23.36 -44.08
C VAL A 167 -13.83 -23.93 -43.68
N GLU A 168 -14.03 -25.26 -43.75
CA GLU A 168 -15.25 -25.95 -43.34
C GLU A 168 -15.53 -25.71 -41.85
N GLN A 169 -14.52 -25.81 -40.98
CA GLN A 169 -14.67 -25.51 -39.56
C GLN A 169 -14.98 -24.02 -39.31
N GLY A 170 -14.44 -23.12 -40.14
CA GLY A 170 -14.80 -21.70 -40.13
C GLY A 170 -16.26 -21.43 -40.51
N ILE A 171 -16.79 -22.17 -41.48
CA ILE A 171 -18.19 -22.10 -41.90
C ILE A 171 -19.10 -22.59 -40.77
N GLU A 172 -18.81 -23.75 -40.19
CA GLU A 172 -19.58 -24.33 -39.08
C GLU A 172 -19.64 -23.39 -37.86
N ASN A 173 -18.52 -22.82 -37.45
CA ASN A 173 -18.43 -21.85 -36.36
C ASN A 173 -19.25 -20.57 -36.67
N ALA A 174 -19.22 -20.09 -37.90
CA ALA A 174 -20.00 -18.92 -38.29
C ALA A 174 -21.50 -19.19 -38.31
N GLU A 175 -21.92 -20.37 -38.79
CA GLU A 175 -23.33 -20.81 -38.77
C GLU A 175 -23.84 -21.00 -37.34
N GLU A 176 -23.05 -21.60 -36.48
CA GLU A 176 -23.37 -21.73 -35.05
C GLU A 176 -23.53 -20.37 -34.38
N THR A 177 -22.63 -19.43 -34.67
CA THR A 177 -22.72 -18.05 -34.17
C THR A 177 -24.02 -17.39 -34.63
N ILE A 178 -24.40 -17.52 -35.89
CA ILE A 178 -25.65 -16.97 -36.43
C ILE A 178 -26.87 -17.59 -35.72
N LYS A 179 -26.93 -18.93 -35.61
CA LYS A 179 -28.01 -19.64 -34.92
C LYS A 179 -28.11 -19.23 -33.44
N ARG A 180 -26.99 -19.02 -32.81
CA ARG A 180 -26.94 -18.58 -31.41
C ARG A 180 -27.46 -17.15 -31.24
N LEU A 181 -27.01 -16.22 -32.08
CA LEU A 181 -27.48 -14.84 -32.08
C LEU A 181 -28.99 -14.72 -32.33
N ASP A 182 -29.51 -15.52 -33.28
CA ASP A 182 -30.92 -15.53 -33.61
C ASP A 182 -31.78 -16.13 -32.48
N ARG A 183 -31.26 -17.15 -31.77
CA ARG A 183 -31.96 -17.81 -30.68
C ARG A 183 -31.93 -17.01 -29.37
N THR A 184 -30.77 -16.42 -29.03
CA THR A 184 -30.56 -15.79 -27.72
C THR A 184 -30.81 -14.29 -27.75
N GLY A 185 -30.85 -13.65 -28.91
CA GLY A 185 -30.85 -12.18 -29.03
C GLY A 185 -29.58 -11.52 -28.48
N GLU A 186 -28.51 -12.30 -28.34
CA GLU A 186 -27.22 -11.83 -27.78
C GLU A 186 -26.68 -10.65 -28.60
N SER A 187 -26.21 -9.63 -27.89
CA SER A 187 -25.54 -8.47 -28.50
C SER A 187 -24.11 -8.81 -28.96
N VAL A 188 -23.70 -8.15 -30.00
CA VAL A 188 -22.35 -8.27 -30.54
C VAL A 188 -21.65 -6.91 -30.59
N GLY A 189 -20.34 -6.94 -30.63
CA GLY A 189 -19.55 -5.74 -30.80
C GLY A 189 -18.24 -6.00 -31.50
N ARG A 190 -17.60 -4.93 -31.89
CA ARG A 190 -16.27 -4.92 -32.44
C ARG A 190 -15.29 -4.79 -31.31
N PHE A 191 -14.37 -5.71 -31.21
CA PHE A 191 -13.35 -5.78 -30.18
C PHE A 191 -11.97 -5.69 -30.75
N SER A 192 -11.12 -4.89 -30.13
CA SER A 192 -9.69 -4.76 -30.44
C SER A 192 -8.89 -4.79 -29.17
N CYS A 193 -7.79 -5.53 -29.14
CA CYS A 193 -6.86 -5.58 -28.03
C CYS A 193 -5.45 -5.24 -28.52
N ILE A 194 -4.86 -4.23 -27.90
CA ILE A 194 -3.51 -3.72 -28.20
C ILE A 194 -2.67 -3.90 -26.94
N VAL A 195 -1.47 -4.41 -27.10
CA VAL A 195 -0.52 -4.65 -26.02
C VAL A 195 0.74 -3.83 -26.29
N LEU A 196 1.10 -2.97 -25.34
CA LEU A 196 2.36 -2.24 -25.35
C LEU A 196 3.33 -2.94 -24.40
N ALA A 197 4.39 -3.57 -24.92
CA ALA A 197 5.45 -4.15 -24.11
C ALA A 197 6.60 -3.17 -23.96
N PHE A 198 7.12 -2.98 -22.75
CA PHE A 198 8.15 -2.00 -22.48
C PHE A 198 9.30 -2.54 -21.61
N GLY A 199 10.42 -1.84 -21.62
CA GLY A 199 11.57 -2.07 -20.76
C GLY A 199 12.48 -0.85 -20.73
N THR A 200 13.25 -0.69 -19.66
CA THR A 200 14.23 0.39 -19.47
C THR A 200 15.57 0.06 -20.13
N SER A 201 15.94 -1.22 -20.16
CA SER A 201 17.11 -1.73 -20.89
C SER A 201 16.69 -2.53 -22.13
N LYS A 202 17.64 -2.71 -23.06
CA LYS A 202 17.40 -3.51 -24.26
C LYS A 202 17.10 -4.98 -23.93
N GLU A 203 17.75 -5.51 -22.91
CA GLU A 203 17.54 -6.89 -22.45
C GLU A 203 16.17 -7.05 -21.81
N GLU A 204 15.78 -6.13 -20.92
CA GLU A 204 14.47 -6.13 -20.29
C GLU A 204 13.36 -6.00 -21.33
N PHE A 205 13.52 -5.10 -22.28
CA PHE A 205 12.60 -4.92 -23.41
C PHE A 205 12.43 -6.20 -24.23
N GLN A 206 13.52 -6.87 -24.61
CA GLN A 206 13.45 -8.14 -25.35
C GLN A 206 12.76 -9.23 -24.54
N LYS A 207 13.05 -9.30 -23.24
CA LYS A 207 12.41 -10.25 -22.32
C LYS A 207 10.91 -10.01 -22.21
N SER A 208 10.48 -8.75 -22.13
CA SER A 208 9.06 -8.38 -22.13
C SER A 208 8.36 -8.74 -23.44
N CYS A 209 8.99 -8.47 -24.59
CA CYS A 209 8.46 -8.88 -25.90
C CYS A 209 8.29 -10.40 -26.00
N SER A 210 9.30 -11.18 -25.63
CA SER A 210 9.23 -12.65 -25.65
C SER A 210 8.15 -13.20 -24.71
N ARG A 211 7.94 -12.57 -23.55
CA ARG A 211 6.84 -12.95 -22.64
C ARG A 211 5.47 -12.71 -23.27
N VAL A 212 5.26 -11.56 -23.92
CA VAL A 212 4.01 -11.25 -24.63
C VAL A 212 3.72 -12.30 -25.70
N GLU A 213 4.71 -12.56 -26.56
CA GLU A 213 4.57 -13.52 -27.65
C GLU A 213 4.28 -14.94 -27.15
N SER A 214 5.02 -15.41 -26.12
CA SER A 214 4.86 -16.73 -25.54
C SER A 214 3.52 -16.89 -24.80
N LYS A 215 3.15 -15.93 -23.96
CA LYS A 215 1.90 -15.99 -23.19
C LYS A 215 0.67 -15.95 -24.08
N ILE A 216 0.64 -15.05 -25.07
CA ILE A 216 -0.48 -14.93 -26.00
C ILE A 216 -0.60 -16.20 -26.88
N SER A 217 0.52 -16.77 -27.31
CA SER A 217 0.52 -18.04 -28.03
C SER A 217 0.01 -19.22 -27.18
N ALA A 218 0.35 -19.24 -25.89
CA ALA A 218 -0.14 -20.26 -24.95
C ALA A 218 -1.67 -20.22 -24.74
N LEU A 219 -2.29 -19.05 -24.96
CA LEU A 219 -3.75 -18.88 -24.95
C LEU A 219 -4.41 -19.21 -26.29
N ASN A 220 -3.69 -19.77 -27.25
CA ASN A 220 -4.15 -20.01 -28.64
C ASN A 220 -4.63 -18.74 -29.35
N LEU A 221 -4.04 -17.60 -29.01
CA LEU A 221 -4.27 -16.32 -29.67
C LEU A 221 -3.09 -15.99 -30.59
N ARG A 222 -3.32 -15.16 -31.61
CA ARG A 222 -2.24 -14.66 -32.45
C ARG A 222 -1.99 -13.18 -32.23
N VAL A 223 -0.76 -12.85 -31.97
CA VAL A 223 -0.28 -11.47 -31.82
C VAL A 223 0.60 -11.10 -33.02
N LYS A 224 0.51 -9.86 -33.47
CA LYS A 224 1.39 -9.30 -34.49
C LYS A 224 1.98 -7.98 -34.02
N ILE A 225 3.24 -7.75 -34.37
CA ILE A 225 3.88 -6.46 -34.20
C ILE A 225 3.21 -5.47 -35.16
N LEU A 226 2.88 -4.28 -34.68
CA LEU A 226 2.37 -3.19 -35.51
C LEU A 226 3.52 -2.51 -36.26
N SER A 227 4.17 -3.25 -37.19
CA SER A 227 5.29 -2.76 -37.97
C SER A 227 4.87 -1.55 -38.80
N ASN A 228 5.65 -0.47 -38.77
CA ASN A 228 5.35 0.84 -39.38
C ASN A 228 4.08 1.54 -38.84
N LEU A 229 3.41 0.97 -37.84
CA LEU A 229 2.21 1.49 -37.18
C LEU A 229 2.41 1.68 -35.67
N GLN A 230 3.65 1.83 -35.21
CA GLN A 230 3.97 1.95 -33.79
C GLN A 230 3.35 3.20 -33.17
N LYS A 231 3.36 4.31 -33.89
CA LYS A 231 2.72 5.56 -33.49
C LYS A 231 1.19 5.43 -33.41
N GLU A 232 0.61 4.84 -34.44
CA GLU A 232 -0.83 4.59 -34.52
C GLU A 232 -1.27 3.59 -33.43
N GLY A 233 -0.45 2.57 -33.16
CA GLY A 233 -0.63 1.62 -32.06
C GLY A 233 -0.62 2.28 -30.71
N PHE A 234 0.37 3.14 -30.45
CA PHE A 234 0.44 3.92 -29.22
C PHE A 234 -0.79 4.83 -29.03
N MET A 235 -1.17 5.58 -30.08
CA MET A 235 -2.34 6.47 -30.04
C MET A 235 -3.64 5.70 -29.83
N SER A 236 -3.77 4.49 -30.39
CA SER A 236 -4.96 3.65 -30.21
C SER A 236 -5.03 3.00 -28.82
N ALA A 237 -3.88 2.76 -28.18
CA ALA A 237 -3.80 2.23 -26.82
C ALA A 237 -4.02 3.29 -25.74
N PHE A 238 -3.92 4.57 -26.09
CA PHE A 238 -4.01 5.67 -25.14
C PHE A 238 -5.46 5.89 -24.66
N PRO A 239 -5.69 6.21 -23.37
CA PRO A 239 -7.06 6.31 -22.79
C PRO A 239 -7.86 7.54 -23.26
N THR A 240 -7.55 8.09 -24.41
CA THR A 240 -8.27 9.24 -25.01
C THR A 240 -9.34 8.81 -26.02
N TYR A 241 -9.56 7.51 -26.19
CA TYR A 241 -10.50 6.94 -27.17
C TYR A 241 -10.28 7.49 -28.58
N THR A 242 -9.03 7.44 -29.05
CA THR A 242 -8.65 7.87 -30.40
C THR A 242 -8.13 6.70 -31.24
N PRO A 243 -8.96 5.66 -31.49
CA PRO A 243 -8.50 4.50 -32.24
C PRO A 243 -8.12 4.90 -33.67
N GLN A 244 -7.02 4.36 -34.18
CA GLN A 244 -6.53 4.64 -35.51
C GLN A 244 -7.04 3.58 -36.49
N ALA A 245 -7.63 4.01 -37.62
CA ALA A 245 -8.26 3.12 -38.58
C ALA A 245 -7.32 2.02 -39.11
N ASP A 246 -6.03 2.33 -39.29
CA ASP A 246 -5.07 1.37 -39.79
C ASP A 246 -4.74 0.27 -38.77
N VAL A 247 -4.79 0.58 -37.48
CA VAL A 247 -4.66 -0.39 -36.39
C VAL A 247 -5.93 -1.23 -36.25
N LEU A 248 -7.09 -0.61 -36.32
CA LEU A 248 -8.37 -1.34 -36.24
C LEU A 248 -8.55 -2.34 -37.37
N ARG A 249 -8.11 -2.03 -38.60
CA ARG A 249 -8.18 -2.98 -39.72
C ARG A 249 -7.49 -4.31 -39.43
N CYS A 250 -6.42 -4.34 -38.65
CA CYS A 250 -5.71 -5.57 -38.34
C CYS A 250 -6.11 -6.19 -37.00
N SER A 251 -6.54 -5.38 -36.02
CA SER A 251 -6.82 -5.82 -34.65
C SER A 251 -8.30 -6.05 -34.36
N GLU A 252 -9.21 -5.35 -35.03
CA GLU A 252 -10.64 -5.40 -34.76
C GLU A 252 -11.24 -6.72 -35.21
N LYS A 253 -11.96 -7.38 -34.32
CA LYS A 253 -12.75 -8.60 -34.58
C LYS A 253 -14.12 -8.45 -33.98
N ILE A 254 -15.07 -9.15 -34.57
CA ILE A 254 -16.41 -9.24 -34.01
C ILE A 254 -16.40 -10.29 -32.91
N ILE A 255 -16.95 -9.94 -31.76
CA ILE A 255 -17.02 -10.77 -30.58
C ILE A 255 -18.44 -10.67 -30.00
N THR A 256 -18.96 -11.78 -29.50
CA THR A 256 -20.23 -11.81 -28.80
C THR A 256 -20.09 -11.22 -27.40
N GLN A 257 -21.20 -10.73 -26.86
CA GLN A 257 -21.22 -10.18 -25.49
C GLN A 257 -20.76 -11.23 -24.46
N SER A 258 -21.23 -12.48 -24.58
CA SER A 258 -20.83 -13.55 -23.69
C SER A 258 -19.33 -13.85 -23.75
N ALA A 259 -18.71 -13.81 -24.94
CA ALA A 259 -17.26 -13.98 -25.03
C ALA A 259 -16.49 -12.82 -24.42
N MET A 260 -17.04 -11.60 -24.45
CA MET A 260 -16.47 -10.44 -23.74
C MET A 260 -16.63 -10.59 -22.23
N GLU A 261 -17.81 -11.00 -21.75
CA GLU A 261 -18.07 -11.27 -20.33
C GLU A 261 -17.15 -12.37 -19.79
N PHE A 262 -16.94 -13.44 -20.53
CA PHE A 262 -15.98 -14.50 -20.21
C PHE A 262 -14.53 -13.99 -20.12
N GLY A 263 -14.22 -12.97 -20.91
CA GLY A 263 -12.90 -12.36 -20.94
C GLY A 263 -12.67 -11.31 -19.85
N MET A 264 -13.73 -10.87 -19.16
CA MET A 264 -13.61 -9.77 -18.19
C MET A 264 -12.48 -10.01 -17.19
N PRO A 265 -11.56 -9.05 -17.04
CA PRO A 265 -10.40 -9.20 -16.16
C PRO A 265 -10.75 -9.08 -14.68
N ILE A 266 -12.01 -9.28 -14.32
CA ILE A 266 -12.51 -9.30 -12.94
C ILE A 266 -12.16 -10.67 -12.29
N ALA A 267 -10.95 -11.15 -12.52
CA ALA A 267 -10.45 -12.34 -11.84
C ALA A 267 -9.82 -11.99 -10.47
N SER A 268 -9.87 -10.74 -10.09
CA SER A 268 -9.33 -10.25 -8.84
C SER A 268 -10.47 -10.03 -7.85
N SER A 269 -10.32 -10.64 -6.69
CA SER A 269 -11.08 -10.29 -5.50
C SER A 269 -10.40 -9.16 -4.74
N ALA A 270 -9.80 -8.19 -5.45
CA ALA A 270 -9.14 -7.07 -4.82
C ALA A 270 -10.08 -6.43 -3.81
N PHE A 271 -9.66 -6.52 -2.56
CA PHE A 271 -10.35 -5.92 -1.45
C PHE A 271 -9.96 -4.44 -1.39
N SER A 272 -10.90 -3.55 -1.41
CA SER A 272 -10.65 -2.12 -1.30
C SER A 272 -11.71 -1.46 -0.44
N ASP A 273 -11.28 -0.85 0.65
CA ASP A 273 -12.12 0.08 1.40
C ASP A 273 -12.14 1.45 0.68
N ASP A 274 -13.22 2.22 0.88
CA ASP A 274 -13.32 3.58 0.31
C ASP A 274 -12.30 4.55 0.92
N THR A 275 -11.84 4.22 2.13
CA THR A 275 -10.82 4.94 2.90
C THR A 275 -9.78 3.94 3.38
N GLY A 276 -8.62 4.42 3.81
CA GLY A 276 -7.57 3.54 4.32
C GLY A 276 -6.21 3.81 3.73
N CYS A 277 -5.29 2.89 3.96
CA CYS A 277 -3.94 2.92 3.43
C CYS A 277 -3.72 1.79 2.43
N HIS A 278 -2.77 1.98 1.52
CA HIS A 278 -2.25 0.88 0.72
C HIS A 278 -1.65 -0.18 1.63
N PHE A 279 -2.23 -1.37 1.62
CA PHE A 279 -1.82 -2.47 2.49
C PHE A 279 -0.93 -3.48 1.76
N ALA A 280 -1.32 -3.86 0.56
CA ALA A 280 -0.64 -4.87 -0.25
C ALA A 280 -1.11 -4.81 -1.70
N GLU A 281 -0.54 -5.66 -2.53
CA GLU A 281 -1.04 -5.99 -3.86
C GLU A 281 -1.49 -7.46 -3.88
N ASP A 282 -2.54 -7.74 -4.63
CA ASP A 282 -2.96 -9.10 -4.86
C ASP A 282 -2.07 -9.80 -5.90
N THR A 283 -2.31 -11.08 -6.15
CA THR A 283 -1.54 -11.86 -7.14
C THR A 283 -1.65 -11.35 -8.57
N ASN A 284 -2.62 -10.47 -8.84
CA ASN A 284 -2.86 -9.86 -10.14
C ASN A 284 -2.34 -8.41 -10.23
N GLY A 285 -1.68 -7.92 -9.17
CA GLY A 285 -1.14 -6.56 -9.11
C GLY A 285 -2.19 -5.49 -8.78
N ASN A 286 -3.36 -5.88 -8.27
CA ASN A 286 -4.36 -4.90 -7.83
C ASN A 286 -4.07 -4.45 -6.41
N MET A 287 -4.19 -3.14 -6.18
CA MET A 287 -3.96 -2.57 -4.87
C MET A 287 -5.04 -2.99 -3.88
N ILE A 288 -4.62 -3.42 -2.71
CA ILE A 288 -5.48 -3.66 -1.55
C ILE A 288 -5.42 -2.43 -0.66
N ILE A 289 -6.53 -1.73 -0.56
CA ILE A 289 -6.70 -0.59 0.34
C ILE A 289 -7.45 -1.08 1.57
N LEU A 290 -6.84 -0.94 2.72
CA LEU A 290 -7.41 -1.38 3.99
C LEU A 290 -7.58 -0.20 4.95
N ASP A 291 -8.80 -0.01 5.44
CA ASP A 291 -9.07 0.83 6.60
C ASP A 291 -9.26 -0.03 7.85
N MET A 292 -8.22 -0.10 8.68
CA MET A 292 -8.25 -0.91 9.90
C MET A 292 -9.26 -0.41 10.93
N TRP A 293 -9.73 0.83 10.81
CA TRP A 293 -10.67 1.45 11.73
C TRP A 293 -12.13 1.21 11.34
N LYS A 294 -12.38 0.77 10.10
CA LYS A 294 -13.73 0.57 9.57
C LYS A 294 -14.35 -0.70 10.15
N ARG A 295 -15.51 -0.56 10.75
CA ARG A 295 -16.30 -1.67 11.32
C ARG A 295 -17.38 -2.07 10.32
N ILE A 296 -17.12 -3.08 9.49
CA ILE A 296 -18.03 -3.57 8.45
C ILE A 296 -17.96 -5.09 8.40
N GLY A 297 -19.13 -5.74 8.34
CA GLY A 297 -19.22 -7.20 8.27
C GLY A 297 -18.59 -7.85 9.50
N ASP A 298 -17.66 -8.76 9.29
CA ASP A 298 -17.01 -9.54 10.34
C ASP A 298 -15.85 -8.80 11.04
N ARG A 299 -15.55 -7.56 10.65
CA ARG A 299 -14.48 -6.75 11.25
C ARG A 299 -14.99 -6.08 12.52
N THR A 300 -14.77 -6.71 13.66
CA THR A 300 -15.25 -6.26 14.99
C THR A 300 -14.22 -5.48 15.78
N ASN A 301 -12.92 -5.61 15.45
CA ASN A 301 -11.81 -4.93 16.13
C ASN A 301 -10.71 -4.53 15.13
N SER A 302 -9.70 -3.78 15.61
CA SER A 302 -8.54 -3.30 14.83
C SER A 302 -7.23 -3.98 15.23
N ASN A 303 -7.29 -5.11 15.93
CA ASN A 303 -6.09 -5.81 16.37
C ASN A 303 -5.47 -6.59 15.22
N PHE A 304 -4.15 -6.47 15.08
CA PHE A 304 -3.36 -7.15 14.06
C PHE A 304 -2.33 -8.07 14.68
N THR A 305 -2.15 -9.23 14.08
CA THR A 305 -1.01 -10.10 14.35
C THR A 305 -0.28 -10.34 13.05
N VAL A 306 1.01 -9.96 13.00
CA VAL A 306 1.86 -10.13 11.82
C VAL A 306 2.85 -11.27 12.08
N MET A 307 2.70 -12.36 11.35
CA MET A 307 3.56 -13.54 11.46
C MET A 307 4.31 -13.80 10.16
N GLY A 308 5.54 -14.26 10.26
CA GLY A 308 6.33 -14.62 9.08
C GLY A 308 7.72 -15.14 9.46
N MET A 309 8.32 -15.90 8.55
CA MET A 309 9.69 -16.34 8.70
C MET A 309 10.67 -15.15 8.64
N PRO A 310 11.83 -15.22 9.28
CA PRO A 310 12.87 -14.19 9.16
C PRO A 310 13.20 -13.87 7.70
N GLY A 311 13.42 -12.59 7.38
CA GLY A 311 13.76 -12.13 6.04
C GLY A 311 12.60 -12.11 5.02
N LYS A 312 11.34 -12.36 5.42
CA LYS A 312 10.18 -12.35 4.52
C LYS A 312 9.40 -11.02 4.50
N GLY A 313 9.99 -9.94 4.97
CA GLY A 313 9.41 -8.60 4.88
C GLY A 313 8.42 -8.23 5.99
N LYS A 314 8.38 -8.97 7.10
CA LYS A 314 7.49 -8.73 8.24
C LYS A 314 7.60 -7.28 8.75
N SER A 315 8.82 -6.86 9.13
CA SER A 315 9.08 -5.49 9.63
C SER A 315 8.82 -4.43 8.55
N PHE A 316 9.12 -4.72 7.28
CA PHE A 316 8.81 -3.82 6.17
C PHE A 316 7.30 -3.59 6.03
N SER A 317 6.49 -4.64 6.08
CA SER A 317 5.03 -4.53 5.99
C SER A 317 4.46 -3.72 7.16
N VAL A 318 4.95 -3.95 8.40
CA VAL A 318 4.54 -3.17 9.57
C VAL A 318 4.92 -1.70 9.41
N LYS A 319 6.15 -1.40 8.98
CA LYS A 319 6.60 -0.02 8.74
C LYS A 319 5.74 0.68 7.69
N SER A 320 5.38 0.00 6.60
CA SER A 320 4.51 0.55 5.56
C SER A 320 3.11 0.90 6.09
N ILE A 321 2.53 0.03 6.93
CA ILE A 321 1.24 0.28 7.57
C ILE A 321 1.33 1.49 8.51
N LEU A 322 2.35 1.54 9.36
CA LEU A 322 2.55 2.63 10.31
C LEU A 322 2.74 3.97 9.60
N LEU A 323 3.52 3.99 8.52
CA LEU A 323 3.72 5.21 7.70
C LEU A 323 2.40 5.68 7.08
N GLY A 324 1.61 4.75 6.54
CA GLY A 324 0.29 5.07 5.99
C GLY A 324 -0.67 5.64 7.04
N GLU A 325 -0.69 5.08 8.24
CA GLU A 325 -1.53 5.57 9.33
C GLU A 325 -1.01 6.90 9.92
N TRP A 326 0.31 7.09 9.99
CA TRP A 326 0.90 8.38 10.38
C TRP A 326 0.46 9.51 9.43
N MET A 327 0.49 9.28 8.11
CA MET A 327 0.00 10.27 7.13
C MET A 327 -1.49 10.59 7.29
N ARG A 328 -2.26 9.72 7.93
CA ARG A 328 -3.67 9.93 8.29
C ARG A 328 -3.86 10.63 9.64
N GLY A 329 -2.78 10.97 10.32
CA GLY A 329 -2.78 11.66 11.61
C GLY A 329 -3.03 10.73 12.81
N THR A 330 -2.90 9.43 12.65
CA THR A 330 -3.02 8.44 13.73
C THR A 330 -1.86 8.59 14.71
N ARG A 331 -2.11 8.57 16.02
CA ARG A 331 -1.09 8.52 17.08
C ARG A 331 -0.47 7.13 17.13
N ILE A 332 0.84 7.04 17.26
CA ILE A 332 1.56 5.77 17.18
C ILE A 332 2.54 5.63 18.35
N TYR A 333 2.42 4.52 19.08
CA TYR A 333 3.39 4.09 20.07
C TYR A 333 4.02 2.78 19.61
N ILE A 334 5.35 2.72 19.59
CA ILE A 334 6.12 1.54 19.18
C ILE A 334 6.96 1.07 20.35
N ILE A 335 6.79 -0.18 20.79
CA ILE A 335 7.71 -0.81 21.73
C ILE A 335 8.73 -1.59 20.91
N ASP A 336 9.95 -1.08 20.85
CA ASP A 336 11.00 -1.54 19.93
C ASP A 336 12.17 -2.21 20.67
N PRO A 337 12.17 -3.55 20.81
CA PRO A 337 13.23 -4.28 21.49
C PRO A 337 14.51 -4.45 20.65
N GLU A 338 14.43 -4.29 19.34
CA GLU A 338 15.55 -4.54 18.41
C GLU A 338 16.04 -3.28 17.70
N ARG A 339 15.48 -2.12 18.01
CA ARG A 339 15.78 -0.83 17.40
C ARG A 339 15.59 -0.77 15.89
N GLU A 340 14.63 -1.54 15.38
CA GLU A 340 14.34 -1.57 13.96
C GLU A 340 13.59 -0.33 13.45
N TYR A 341 12.89 0.40 14.34
CA TYR A 341 12.01 1.51 13.97
C TYR A 341 12.60 2.90 14.20
N VAL A 342 13.75 3.00 14.89
CA VAL A 342 14.38 4.27 15.28
C VAL A 342 14.52 5.23 14.10
N GLN A 343 15.16 4.78 13.02
CA GLN A 343 15.39 5.63 11.85
C GLN A 343 14.07 6.13 11.23
N MET A 344 13.08 5.26 11.06
CA MET A 344 11.78 5.63 10.51
C MET A 344 11.06 6.67 11.38
N VAL A 345 11.12 6.51 12.70
CA VAL A 345 10.46 7.43 13.64
C VAL A 345 11.13 8.80 13.64
N GLU A 346 12.45 8.87 13.70
CA GLU A 346 13.20 10.14 13.77
C GLU A 346 13.26 10.87 12.42
N GLU A 347 13.56 10.16 11.33
CA GLU A 347 13.86 10.79 10.03
C GLU A 347 12.61 10.93 9.14
N GLU A 348 11.63 10.00 9.22
CA GLU A 348 10.51 9.96 8.29
C GLU A 348 9.20 10.43 8.93
N MET A 349 8.98 10.15 10.23
CA MET A 349 7.74 10.46 10.94
C MET A 349 7.84 11.69 11.85
N GLU A 350 9.01 12.32 11.95
CA GLU A 350 9.27 13.45 12.87
C GLU A 350 8.85 13.13 14.31
N GLY A 351 9.04 11.88 14.72
CA GLY A 351 8.65 11.35 16.01
C GLY A 351 9.80 11.40 17.02
N GLU A 352 9.54 10.90 18.22
CA GLU A 352 10.51 10.88 19.32
C GLU A 352 10.87 9.44 19.71
N VAL A 353 12.16 9.20 19.94
CA VAL A 353 12.67 7.91 20.43
C VAL A 353 13.10 8.04 21.88
N LEU A 354 12.35 7.38 22.77
CA LEU A 354 12.60 7.36 24.20
C LEU A 354 13.31 6.06 24.59
N LYS A 355 14.49 6.17 25.17
CA LYS A 355 15.20 4.99 25.69
C LYS A 355 14.60 4.60 27.04
N VAL A 356 14.20 3.34 27.19
CA VAL A 356 13.64 2.80 28.42
C VAL A 356 14.53 1.66 28.91
N GLY A 357 15.30 1.91 29.97
CA GLY A 357 16.20 0.87 30.48
C GLY A 357 17.23 1.35 31.50
N ALA A 358 17.87 0.40 32.15
CA ALA A 358 18.74 0.57 33.30
C ALA A 358 19.93 1.53 33.12
N ASN A 359 20.31 1.87 31.91
CA ASN A 359 21.56 2.65 31.64
C ASN A 359 21.28 4.07 31.16
N SER A 360 20.05 4.54 31.13
CA SER A 360 19.69 5.85 30.58
C SER A 360 19.20 6.78 31.70
N LYS A 361 19.90 7.82 32.00
CA LYS A 361 19.39 8.93 32.83
C LYS A 361 18.20 9.56 32.08
N GLY A 362 17.02 9.64 32.71
CA GLY A 362 15.87 10.29 32.12
C GLY A 362 14.89 9.36 31.38
N SER A 363 14.92 8.05 31.66
CA SER A 363 14.08 7.07 30.99
C SER A 363 13.37 6.11 31.96
N MET A 364 13.02 6.61 33.14
CA MET A 364 12.37 5.84 34.19
C MET A 364 10.86 5.98 34.12
N ILE A 365 10.18 4.88 34.34
CA ILE A 365 8.72 4.80 34.53
C ILE A 365 8.47 4.26 35.92
N ASN A 366 7.94 5.08 36.83
CA ASN A 366 7.60 4.67 38.19
C ASN A 366 6.39 3.70 38.19
N PRO A 367 6.56 2.45 38.61
CA PRO A 367 5.43 1.50 38.68
C PRO A 367 4.37 1.89 39.72
N LEU A 368 4.72 2.75 40.68
CA LEU A 368 3.80 3.21 41.74
C LEU A 368 3.07 4.50 41.36
N GLN A 369 3.34 5.10 40.24
CA GLN A 369 2.56 6.24 39.76
C GLN A 369 1.16 5.79 39.38
N ILE A 370 0.13 6.38 39.97
CA ILE A 370 -1.25 6.07 39.63
C ILE A 370 -1.54 6.58 38.23
N ARG A 371 -2.05 5.69 37.38
CA ARG A 371 -2.34 5.98 36.00
C ARG A 371 -3.85 6.11 35.79
N THR A 372 -4.25 7.21 35.16
CA THR A 372 -5.64 7.49 34.82
C THR A 372 -5.99 6.78 33.52
N VAL A 373 -6.85 5.79 33.59
CA VAL A 373 -7.45 5.18 32.41
C VAL A 373 -8.90 5.62 32.36
N SER A 374 -9.26 6.48 31.41
CA SER A 374 -10.64 6.90 31.21
C SER A 374 -11.49 5.70 30.80
N SER A 375 -12.49 5.34 31.61
CA SER A 375 -13.30 4.12 31.44
C SER A 375 -14.59 4.33 30.64
N SER A 376 -15.00 5.56 30.35
CA SER A 376 -16.30 5.83 29.74
C SER A 376 -16.31 5.68 28.21
N SER A 377 -17.05 4.69 27.72
CA SER A 377 -17.67 4.77 26.41
C SER A 377 -18.83 5.78 26.47
N LYS A 378 -18.86 6.76 25.57
CA LYS A 378 -19.90 7.82 25.50
C LYS A 378 -21.34 7.29 25.32
N ASP A 379 -21.52 5.98 25.15
CA ASP A 379 -22.81 5.36 24.85
C ASP A 379 -23.62 4.90 26.07
N GLU A 380 -23.03 4.88 27.27
CA GLU A 380 -23.76 4.58 28.51
C GLU A 380 -23.56 5.73 29.50
N LYS A 381 -24.48 6.68 29.45
CA LYS A 381 -24.62 7.74 30.45
C LYS A 381 -25.14 7.14 31.76
N ASN A 382 -24.24 6.62 32.55
CA ASN A 382 -24.42 6.61 33.99
C ASN A 382 -23.76 7.86 34.55
N PRO A 383 -24.50 8.88 34.96
CA PRO A 383 -23.91 10.13 35.46
C PRO A 383 -23.14 9.98 36.78
N ASP A 384 -23.21 8.79 37.42
CA ASP A 384 -22.60 8.49 38.71
C ASP A 384 -21.27 7.70 38.59
N GLU A 385 -20.84 7.29 37.39
CA GLU A 385 -19.51 6.73 37.15
C GLU A 385 -18.58 7.85 36.64
N GLU A 386 -18.16 8.71 37.56
CA GLU A 386 -17.02 9.59 37.32
C GLU A 386 -15.80 8.73 37.01
N ASP A 387 -15.03 9.12 35.97
CA ASP A 387 -13.69 8.61 35.62
C ASP A 387 -12.70 8.86 36.78
N THR A 388 -12.94 8.21 37.91
CA THR A 388 -12.03 8.30 39.03
C THR A 388 -10.85 7.37 38.79
N ALA A 389 -9.73 7.96 38.41
CA ALA A 389 -8.44 7.33 38.64
C ALA A 389 -8.38 6.95 40.11
N ASN A 390 -8.55 5.67 40.39
CA ASN A 390 -8.77 5.18 41.76
C ASN A 390 -7.54 4.39 42.21
N LEU A 391 -6.97 4.75 43.33
CA LEU A 391 -5.91 4.00 43.98
C LEU A 391 -6.24 2.50 44.05
N ALA A 392 -7.51 2.14 44.30
CA ALA A 392 -7.96 0.73 44.39
C ALA A 392 -7.73 -0.04 43.06
N SER A 393 -7.99 0.59 41.93
CA SER A 393 -7.75 -0.03 40.61
C SER A 393 -6.24 -0.13 40.31
N HIS A 394 -5.49 0.93 40.64
CA HIS A 394 -4.06 0.95 40.43
C HIS A 394 -3.32 -0.08 41.29
N LEU A 395 -3.75 -0.29 42.53
CA LEU A 395 -3.18 -1.31 43.40
C LEU A 395 -3.22 -2.72 42.81
N LYS A 396 -4.20 -3.06 41.96
CA LYS A 396 -4.24 -4.35 41.26
C LYS A 396 -3.11 -4.44 40.21
N THR A 397 -2.81 -3.33 39.55
CA THR A 397 -1.66 -3.23 38.60
C THR A 397 -0.35 -3.39 39.35
N VAL A 398 -0.22 -2.73 40.49
CA VAL A 398 0.96 -2.83 41.36
C VAL A 398 1.12 -4.25 41.92
N GLU A 399 0.03 -4.89 42.32
CA GLU A 399 0.02 -6.29 42.76
C GLU A 399 0.52 -7.22 41.63
N THR A 400 0.06 -7.01 40.40
CA THR A 400 0.54 -7.77 39.23
C THR A 400 2.05 -7.53 38.96
N PHE A 401 2.50 -6.29 39.08
CA PHE A 401 3.92 -5.96 38.95
C PHE A 401 4.76 -6.71 40.01
N PHE A 402 4.33 -6.71 41.28
CA PHE A 402 5.03 -7.43 42.32
C PHE A 402 4.94 -8.96 42.16
N ASP A 403 3.84 -9.49 41.68
CA ASP A 403 3.72 -10.93 41.38
C ASP A 403 4.68 -11.38 40.26
N LEU A 404 4.93 -10.53 39.29
CA LEU A 404 5.94 -10.78 38.25
C LEU A 404 7.37 -10.65 38.78
N TYR A 405 7.62 -9.70 39.73
CA TYR A 405 8.93 -9.45 40.27
C TYR A 405 9.31 -10.43 41.38
N LEU A 406 8.37 -10.76 42.30
CA LEU A 406 8.57 -11.57 43.51
C LEU A 406 7.90 -12.95 43.32
N GLU A 407 8.49 -13.85 42.52
CA GLU A 407 7.90 -15.15 42.18
C GLU A 407 7.63 -16.06 43.42
N ASP A 408 8.49 -15.98 44.46
CA ASP A 408 8.47 -16.85 45.64
C ASP A 408 7.76 -16.21 46.87
N ILE A 409 6.97 -15.15 46.66
CA ILE A 409 6.33 -14.45 47.77
C ILE A 409 5.12 -15.24 48.32
N THR A 410 5.06 -15.40 49.65
CA THR A 410 3.96 -16.09 50.32
C THR A 410 2.71 -15.21 50.39
N ALA A 411 1.52 -15.81 50.63
CA ALA A 411 0.27 -15.07 50.79
C ALA A 411 0.32 -14.07 51.96
N SER A 412 0.99 -14.44 53.05
CA SER A 412 1.19 -13.55 54.22
C SER A 412 2.04 -12.35 53.84
N GLN A 413 3.16 -12.57 53.16
CA GLN A 413 4.05 -11.50 52.71
C GLN A 413 3.39 -10.59 51.66
N LYS A 414 2.56 -11.14 50.75
CA LYS A 414 1.75 -10.33 49.80
C LYS A 414 0.80 -9.38 50.56
N ALA A 415 0.12 -9.88 51.59
CA ALA A 415 -0.76 -9.05 52.40
C ALA A 415 0.01 -7.92 53.10
N LEU A 416 1.18 -8.23 53.67
CA LEU A 416 2.06 -7.22 54.29
C LEU A 416 2.57 -6.20 53.26
N LEU A 417 3.00 -6.65 52.09
CA LEU A 417 3.49 -5.76 51.02
C LEU A 417 2.38 -4.81 50.56
N LYS A 418 1.17 -5.31 50.39
CA LYS A 418 0.00 -4.50 50.06
C LYS A 418 -0.29 -3.44 51.11
N ASP A 419 -0.23 -3.79 52.41
CA ASP A 419 -0.42 -2.87 53.52
C ASP A 419 0.69 -1.79 53.53
N MET A 420 1.96 -2.17 53.32
CA MET A 420 3.06 -1.22 53.22
C MET A 420 2.93 -0.30 52.01
N THR A 421 2.46 -0.83 50.87
CA THR A 421 2.19 -0.03 49.66
C THR A 421 1.10 1.02 49.94
N ILE A 422 -0.01 0.65 50.57
CA ILE A 422 -1.09 1.59 50.95
C ILE A 422 -0.55 2.66 51.90
N LYS A 423 0.26 2.27 52.90
CA LYS A 423 0.92 3.22 53.83
C LYS A 423 1.90 4.16 53.10
N ALA A 424 2.59 3.68 52.08
CA ALA A 424 3.46 4.52 51.27
C ALA A 424 2.67 5.62 50.54
N TYR A 425 1.53 5.28 49.93
CA TYR A 425 0.65 6.28 49.32
C TYR A 425 0.08 7.26 50.38
N ALA A 426 -0.35 6.76 51.53
CA ALA A 426 -0.88 7.60 52.63
C ALA A 426 0.15 8.62 53.13
N LYS A 427 1.46 8.31 53.10
CA LYS A 427 2.54 9.23 53.43
C LYS A 427 2.62 10.43 52.48
N TYR A 428 2.21 10.25 51.24
CA TYR A 428 2.10 11.31 50.21
C TYR A 428 0.70 11.95 50.21
N GLY A 429 -0.17 11.64 51.14
CA GLY A 429 -1.54 12.17 51.26
C GLY A 429 -2.52 11.53 50.27
N ILE A 430 -2.14 10.44 49.63
CA ILE A 430 -2.98 9.72 48.65
C ILE A 430 -3.74 8.61 49.39
N THR A 431 -5.06 8.71 49.36
CA THR A 431 -6.00 7.73 49.93
C THR A 431 -6.98 7.23 48.86
N PHE A 432 -7.86 6.30 49.20
CA PHE A 432 -8.86 5.79 48.27
C PHE A 432 -9.91 6.84 47.83
N GLU A 433 -10.01 7.95 48.57
CA GLU A 433 -10.97 9.03 48.30
C GLU A 433 -10.29 10.30 47.76
N SER A 434 -8.97 10.27 47.59
CA SER A 434 -8.22 11.44 47.14
C SER A 434 -8.45 11.73 45.65
N ASP A 435 -8.70 12.99 45.30
CA ASP A 435 -8.61 13.47 43.94
C ASP A 435 -7.13 13.58 43.51
N ILE A 436 -6.74 12.83 42.50
CA ILE A 436 -5.37 12.74 42.01
C ILE A 436 -5.16 13.51 40.72
N SER A 437 -6.14 14.22 40.20
CA SER A 437 -6.10 14.93 38.94
C SER A 437 -5.06 16.05 38.87
N HIS A 438 -4.66 16.56 40.04
CA HIS A 438 -3.69 17.66 40.19
C HIS A 438 -2.28 17.19 40.55
N LEU A 439 -2.06 15.88 40.75
CA LEU A 439 -0.77 15.34 41.11
C LEU A 439 0.21 15.31 39.92
N THR A 440 1.46 15.58 40.22
CA THR A 440 2.59 15.52 39.28
C THR A 440 3.39 14.24 39.47
N ASN A 441 4.33 13.95 38.58
CA ASN A 441 5.18 12.75 38.67
C ASN A 441 5.93 12.61 40.01
N ASN A 442 6.17 13.74 40.71
CA ASN A 442 6.93 13.80 41.93
C ASN A 442 6.08 13.55 43.18
N ASP A 443 4.77 13.51 43.07
CA ASP A 443 3.85 13.38 44.18
C ASP A 443 3.51 11.92 44.52
N TYR A 444 4.19 10.98 43.87
CA TYR A 444 3.95 9.54 44.09
C TYR A 444 5.09 8.87 44.84
N PRO A 445 4.80 7.83 45.67
CA PRO A 445 5.83 7.05 46.34
C PRO A 445 6.74 6.34 45.33
N VAL A 446 7.95 6.02 45.76
CA VAL A 446 8.91 5.19 45.00
C VAL A 446 9.17 3.87 45.73
N MET A 447 9.82 2.90 45.09
CA MET A 447 10.06 1.57 45.69
C MET A 447 10.79 1.64 47.02
N LYS A 448 11.69 2.63 47.18
CA LYS A 448 12.39 2.86 48.43
C LYS A 448 11.46 3.24 49.59
N ASP A 449 10.38 3.97 49.36
CA ASP A 449 9.45 4.35 50.41
C ASP A 449 8.78 3.11 51.03
N ILE A 450 8.45 2.12 50.22
CA ILE A 450 7.91 0.85 50.68
C ILE A 450 8.96 0.09 51.51
N TYR A 451 10.21 0.04 50.99
CA TYR A 451 11.33 -0.61 51.68
C TYR A 451 11.59 0.02 53.04
N ASP A 452 11.66 1.35 53.12
CA ASP A 452 11.91 2.10 54.35
C ASP A 452 10.78 1.89 55.37
N LEU A 453 9.52 1.75 54.92
CA LEU A 453 8.41 1.39 55.80
C LEU A 453 8.54 -0.03 56.36
N ILE A 454 8.98 -0.98 55.56
CA ILE A 454 9.25 -2.36 56.02
C ILE A 454 10.35 -2.35 57.08
N GLU A 455 11.44 -1.62 56.86
CA GLU A 455 12.54 -1.48 57.84
C GLU A 455 12.07 -0.80 59.11
N PHE A 456 11.21 0.21 59.00
CA PHE A 456 10.63 0.87 60.17
C PHE A 456 9.78 -0.10 61.01
N GLU A 457 8.91 -0.93 60.38
CA GLU A 457 8.10 -1.91 61.13
C GLU A 457 8.99 -2.98 61.76
N ILE A 458 10.05 -3.47 61.10
CA ILE A 458 11.03 -4.38 61.72
C ILE A 458 11.66 -3.73 62.97
N THR A 459 12.11 -2.49 62.88
CA THR A 459 12.72 -1.77 64.00
C THR A 459 11.75 -1.61 65.15
N LYS A 460 10.48 -1.34 64.87
CA LYS A 460 9.43 -1.22 65.85
C LYS A 460 9.11 -2.56 66.55
N LEU A 461 9.11 -3.66 65.80
CA LEU A 461 8.93 -5.02 66.36
C LEU A 461 10.15 -5.41 67.23
N ASP A 462 11.38 -5.04 66.82
CA ASP A 462 12.59 -5.23 67.66
C ASP A 462 12.56 -4.45 68.95
N MET A 463 12.05 -3.21 68.91
CA MET A 463 11.86 -2.43 70.12
C MET A 463 10.83 -3.03 71.08
N LYS A 464 9.70 -3.55 70.55
CA LYS A 464 8.69 -4.28 71.34
C LYS A 464 9.26 -5.54 71.97
N LYS A 465 10.06 -6.30 71.20
CA LYS A 465 10.75 -7.50 71.68
C LYS A 465 11.72 -7.16 72.82
N LYS A 466 12.49 -6.07 72.71
CA LYS A 466 13.38 -5.59 73.75
C LYS A 466 12.66 -5.13 75.01
N ARG A 467 11.38 -4.68 74.90
CA ARG A 467 10.54 -4.29 76.04
C ARG A 467 9.83 -5.49 76.69
N GLY A 468 10.06 -6.71 76.18
CA GLY A 468 9.36 -7.93 76.69
C GLY A 468 7.91 -8.09 76.24
N GLU A 469 7.48 -7.30 75.26
CA GLU A 469 6.16 -7.44 74.67
C GLU A 469 6.08 -8.70 73.79
N ASN A 470 4.94 -9.33 73.74
CA ASN A 470 4.74 -10.53 72.92
C ASN A 470 4.66 -10.12 71.41
N VAL A 471 5.68 -10.53 70.63
CA VAL A 471 5.74 -10.27 69.21
C VAL A 471 5.60 -11.59 68.47
N SER A 472 4.70 -11.66 67.47
CA SER A 472 4.55 -12.82 66.61
C SER A 472 5.85 -13.10 65.85
N THR A 473 6.45 -14.27 66.10
CA THR A 473 7.68 -14.68 65.42
C THR A 473 7.44 -14.87 63.93
N VAL A 474 6.26 -15.28 63.51
CA VAL A 474 5.87 -15.46 62.13
C VAL A 474 5.83 -14.10 61.39
N GLU A 475 5.13 -13.14 61.96
CA GLU A 475 5.03 -11.78 61.41
C GLU A 475 6.40 -11.10 61.31
N TYR A 476 7.22 -11.22 62.33
CA TYR A 476 8.59 -10.68 62.31
C TYR A 476 9.43 -11.32 61.18
N ASN A 477 9.37 -12.65 61.05
CA ASN A 477 10.10 -13.35 60.01
C ASN A 477 9.60 -12.96 58.61
N ASP A 478 8.31 -12.79 58.42
CA ASP A 478 7.72 -12.37 57.16
C ASP A 478 8.23 -10.97 56.74
N TYR A 479 8.31 -10.01 57.65
CA TYR A 479 8.87 -8.69 57.38
C TYR A 479 10.38 -8.75 57.05
N VAL A 480 11.15 -9.57 57.78
CA VAL A 480 12.60 -9.75 57.49
C VAL A 480 12.83 -10.36 56.14
N GLN A 481 12.05 -11.39 55.74
CA GLN A 481 12.13 -11.99 54.44
C GLN A 481 11.68 -11.02 53.34
N LEU A 482 10.57 -10.31 53.53
CA LEU A 482 10.06 -9.31 52.63
C LEU A 482 11.06 -8.19 52.36
N ARG A 483 11.74 -7.69 53.43
CA ARG A 483 12.85 -6.75 53.27
C ARG A 483 13.95 -7.30 52.36
N GLY A 484 14.33 -8.58 52.52
CA GLY A 484 15.32 -9.24 51.68
C GLY A 484 14.91 -9.27 50.21
N LEU A 485 13.65 -9.63 49.93
CA LEU A 485 13.08 -9.70 48.61
C LEU A 485 12.99 -8.33 47.92
N MET A 486 12.64 -7.27 48.69
CA MET A 486 12.50 -5.90 48.19
C MET A 486 13.81 -5.15 48.07
N LYS A 487 14.92 -5.69 48.62
CA LYS A 487 16.20 -4.97 48.68
C LYS A 487 16.75 -4.56 47.32
N ASP A 488 16.65 -5.46 46.35
CA ASP A 488 17.29 -5.24 45.04
C ASP A 488 16.56 -4.16 44.24
N ILE A 489 15.23 -4.16 44.23
CA ILE A 489 14.41 -3.16 43.56
C ILE A 489 14.45 -1.77 44.24
N ALA A 490 14.66 -1.71 45.54
CA ALA A 490 14.64 -0.47 46.29
C ALA A 490 16.02 0.22 46.42
N VAL A 491 17.08 -0.57 46.64
CA VAL A 491 18.44 -0.03 46.92
C VAL A 491 19.56 -0.80 46.23
N GLY A 492 19.26 -1.89 45.53
CA GLY A 492 20.22 -2.71 44.80
C GLY A 492 20.31 -2.36 43.32
N GLY A 493 20.68 -3.34 42.49
CA GLY A 493 20.89 -3.16 41.05
C GLY A 493 19.64 -2.77 40.28
N ASP A 494 18.51 -3.37 40.60
CA ASP A 494 17.24 -3.11 39.93
C ASP A 494 16.62 -1.75 40.32
N SER A 495 17.11 -1.09 41.37
CA SER A 495 16.67 0.26 41.78
C SER A 495 16.87 1.30 40.66
N PHE A 496 17.88 1.13 39.82
CA PHE A 496 18.12 2.03 38.70
C PHE A 496 17.04 1.95 37.61
N ILE A 497 16.20 0.92 37.62
CA ILE A 497 15.13 0.72 36.63
C ILE A 497 13.82 1.30 37.13
N TRP A 498 13.47 1.08 38.42
CA TRP A 498 12.10 1.31 38.93
C TRP A 498 12.02 2.19 40.21
N ASN A 499 13.14 2.52 40.83
CA ASN A 499 13.12 3.30 42.05
C ASN A 499 13.39 4.78 41.80
N GLY A 500 12.40 5.51 41.33
CA GLY A 500 12.44 6.94 41.07
C GLY A 500 11.15 7.43 40.42
N GLU A 501 11.08 8.72 40.21
CA GLU A 501 10.00 9.41 39.56
C GLU A 501 9.94 9.06 38.06
N THR A 502 8.74 9.13 37.46
CA THR A 502 8.63 8.98 36.00
C THR A 502 9.25 10.19 35.32
N THR A 503 10.29 9.94 34.54
CA THR A 503 11.02 10.97 33.79
C THR A 503 10.73 10.95 32.29
N ILE A 504 9.99 9.94 31.82
CA ILE A 504 9.57 9.86 30.44
C ILE A 504 8.39 10.80 30.21
N HIS A 505 8.54 11.68 29.23
CA HIS A 505 7.49 12.56 28.76
C HIS A 505 7.65 12.75 27.25
N SER A 506 6.55 12.79 26.53
CA SER A 506 6.52 13.10 25.09
C SER A 506 5.18 13.68 24.69
N ASP A 507 5.21 14.80 23.99
CA ASP A 507 4.05 15.40 23.33
C ASP A 507 3.93 14.98 21.86
N SER A 508 4.89 14.20 21.37
CA SER A 508 4.91 13.72 19.99
C SER A 508 3.75 12.78 19.69
N LYS A 509 3.23 12.87 18.49
CA LYS A 509 2.22 11.92 18.00
C LYS A 509 2.80 10.53 17.70
N VAL A 510 4.09 10.45 17.48
CA VAL A 510 4.79 9.18 17.21
C VAL A 510 5.90 9.02 18.21
N VAL A 511 5.82 7.98 19.01
CA VAL A 511 6.78 7.69 20.07
C VAL A 511 7.28 6.26 19.93
N ALA A 512 8.58 6.07 19.78
CA ALA A 512 9.21 4.75 19.89
C ALA A 512 9.88 4.59 21.25
N LEU A 513 9.55 3.53 21.95
CA LEU A 513 10.13 3.14 23.22
C LEU A 513 11.22 2.10 22.97
N ASP A 514 12.46 2.54 22.94
CA ASP A 514 13.63 1.69 22.76
C ASP A 514 13.88 0.88 24.04
N THR A 515 13.53 -0.38 24.01
CA THR A 515 13.71 -1.35 25.10
C THR A 515 14.90 -2.29 24.86
N SER A 516 15.77 -1.99 23.91
CA SER A 516 16.93 -2.83 23.54
C SER A 516 17.92 -3.04 24.69
N GLY A 517 18.00 -2.10 25.63
CA GLY A 517 18.81 -2.24 26.85
C GLY A 517 18.48 -3.46 27.71
N PHE A 518 17.33 -4.10 27.49
CA PHE A 518 16.92 -5.35 28.15
C PHE A 518 17.08 -6.59 27.25
N ALA A 519 17.51 -6.43 25.99
CA ALA A 519 17.56 -7.53 25.02
C ALA A 519 18.52 -8.66 25.41
N GLU A 520 19.65 -8.30 26.04
CA GLU A 520 20.71 -9.23 26.46
C GLU A 520 20.62 -9.62 27.94
N GLY A 521 19.57 -9.17 28.66
CA GLY A 521 19.42 -9.33 30.09
C GLY A 521 18.58 -10.51 30.51
N ASN A 522 18.24 -10.50 31.82
CA ASN A 522 17.36 -11.48 32.43
C ASN A 522 15.95 -11.40 31.83
N GLU A 523 15.44 -12.51 31.26
CA GLU A 523 14.08 -12.58 30.66
C GLU A 523 12.96 -12.15 31.60
N LYS A 524 13.15 -12.37 32.91
CA LYS A 524 12.23 -11.93 33.94
C LYS A 524 12.13 -10.41 34.00
N LEU A 525 13.26 -9.72 34.08
CA LEU A 525 13.30 -8.25 34.12
C LEU A 525 12.70 -7.66 32.84
N LYS A 526 12.94 -8.31 31.69
CA LYS A 526 12.36 -7.94 30.41
C LYS A 526 10.83 -7.99 30.43
N LYS A 527 10.23 -9.07 30.95
CA LYS A 527 8.77 -9.23 31.06
C LYS A 527 8.16 -8.16 31.96
N ILE A 528 8.79 -7.89 33.09
CA ILE A 528 8.31 -6.90 34.06
C ILE A 528 8.37 -5.50 33.45
N GLN A 529 9.46 -5.18 32.78
CA GLN A 529 9.62 -3.88 32.13
C GLN A 529 8.61 -3.70 30.98
N TYR A 530 8.38 -4.72 30.17
CA TYR A 530 7.33 -4.66 29.15
C TYR A 530 5.95 -4.42 29.74
N PHE A 531 5.63 -5.07 30.85
CA PHE A 531 4.38 -4.82 31.57
C PHE A 531 4.29 -3.34 32.03
N ASN A 532 5.36 -2.81 32.61
CA ASN A 532 5.42 -1.41 33.07
C ASN A 532 5.30 -0.42 31.91
N VAL A 533 6.01 -0.66 30.80
CA VAL A 533 5.97 0.15 29.58
C VAL A 533 4.58 0.11 28.94
N LEU A 534 4.00 -1.08 28.79
CA LEU A 534 2.65 -1.26 28.23
C LEU A 534 1.59 -0.50 29.03
N THR A 535 1.67 -0.56 30.37
CA THR A 535 0.72 0.18 31.22
C THR A 535 0.88 1.70 31.07
N TRP A 536 2.10 2.19 30.89
CA TRP A 536 2.35 3.61 30.62
C TRP A 536 1.82 4.02 29.22
N VAL A 537 2.11 3.24 28.19
CA VAL A 537 1.60 3.49 26.83
C VAL A 537 0.08 3.49 26.81
N TRP A 538 -0.55 2.54 27.52
CA TRP A 538 -1.99 2.46 27.62
C TRP A 538 -2.61 3.70 28.27
N GLU A 539 -1.99 4.23 29.32
CA GLU A 539 -2.40 5.50 29.93
C GLU A 539 -2.34 6.63 28.91
N GLN A 540 -1.21 6.80 28.23
CA GLN A 540 -1.03 7.86 27.22
C GLN A 540 -2.06 7.73 26.08
N ALA A 541 -2.29 6.53 25.59
CA ALA A 541 -3.26 6.24 24.54
C ALA A 541 -4.71 6.50 24.98
N SER A 542 -4.99 6.34 26.30
CA SER A 542 -6.35 6.50 26.86
C SER A 542 -6.72 7.95 27.15
N GLN A 543 -5.77 8.89 27.18
CA GLN A 543 -6.02 10.31 27.49
C GLN A 543 -6.93 10.98 26.46
N ASN A 544 -6.84 10.56 25.18
CA ASN A 544 -7.70 11.08 24.13
C ASN A 544 -8.28 9.93 23.29
N ARG A 545 -9.46 9.45 23.68
CA ARG A 545 -10.15 8.34 22.99
C ARG A 545 -10.80 8.72 21.65
N GLU A 546 -10.91 10.00 21.34
CA GLU A 546 -11.39 10.44 20.04
C GLU A 546 -10.32 10.33 18.96
N GLU A 547 -9.07 10.29 19.36
CA GLU A 547 -7.91 10.14 18.46
C GLU A 547 -7.65 8.66 18.17
N ARG A 548 -7.37 8.35 16.92
CA ARG A 548 -6.91 7.00 16.53
C ARG A 548 -5.52 6.78 17.09
N CYS A 549 -5.33 5.62 17.74
CA CYS A 549 -4.04 5.27 18.34
C CYS A 549 -3.67 3.82 18.01
N ILE A 550 -2.43 3.60 17.59
CA ILE A 550 -1.81 2.29 17.37
C ILE A 550 -0.73 2.07 18.43
N ILE A 551 -0.74 0.87 19.04
CA ILE A 551 0.29 0.44 19.99
C ILE A 551 0.93 -0.82 19.43
#